data_2dc983b1b55280dfbb2158ad8f6805d7
#
_entry.id   2dc983b1b55280dfbb2158ad8f6805d7
#
_cell.length_a   1.000
_cell.length_b   1.000
_cell.length_c   1.000
_cell.angle_alpha   90.00
_cell.angle_beta   90.00
_cell.angle_gamma   90.00
#
_symmetry.space_group_name_H-M   'P 1'
#
loop_
_entity.id
_entity.type
_entity.pdbx_description
1 polymer ?
#
loop_
_entity_poly.entity_id
_entity_poly.type
_entity_poly.pdbx_seq_one_letter_code
_entity_poly.pdbx_strand_id
1 'polypeptide(L)'
;MKKFIFIISLILFFVSSNAQIIISPDTSVCGVYNDTLQALSQELSSINTDDIHGAVAVPLGFTFNFYGTAYNSCVLSANGYITFDLTQAGQYSPWGISAPIPNPGTMPENAIMAPWQDILPGPPPNNNITFGTTGLAPNRRFTVTWCEIPMFSCTQDLHTSQIILYEGSDKIEMFLQDKPLCATWNGGAAVQGLVDATSTNFDIVNDPVLGQPRNFPLQWTATNEGWEFIPNGTTSYTINQITYVPIIAGTNVWTDANGNILGTGP
;
A
#
# COMPACT_ATOMS: atom_id res chain seq x y z
N MET A 1 -31.94 -45.31 -32.41
CA MET A 1 -31.31 -43.99 -32.40
C MET A 1 -31.37 -43.42 -30.95
N LYS A 2 -30.26 -43.51 -30.19
CA LYS A 2 -30.19 -42.96 -28.84
C LYS A 2 -29.72 -41.50 -28.94
N LYS A 3 -30.54 -40.57 -28.47
CA LYS A 3 -30.19 -39.11 -28.39
C LYS A 3 -29.31 -38.93 -27.12
N PHE A 4 -28.07 -38.51 -27.32
CA PHE A 4 -27.20 -38.00 -26.25
C PHE A 4 -27.56 -36.54 -25.98
N ILE A 5 -28.02 -36.25 -24.78
CA ILE A 5 -28.19 -34.87 -24.30
C ILE A 5 -26.89 -34.47 -23.62
N PHE A 6 -26.17 -33.48 -24.21
CA PHE A 6 -25.01 -32.85 -23.57
C PHE A 6 -25.53 -31.76 -22.62
N ILE A 7 -25.34 -31.99 -21.33
CA ILE A 7 -25.56 -30.95 -20.30
C ILE A 7 -24.26 -30.18 -20.20
N ILE A 8 -24.26 -28.94 -20.72
CA ILE A 8 -23.15 -27.98 -20.48
C ILE A 8 -23.37 -27.40 -19.09
N SER A 9 -22.53 -27.80 -18.13
CA SER A 9 -22.49 -27.20 -16.81
C SER A 9 -21.79 -25.84 -16.93
N LEU A 10 -22.54 -24.76 -16.80
CA LEU A 10 -22.02 -23.40 -16.73
C LEU A 10 -21.46 -23.20 -15.32
N ILE A 11 -20.13 -23.24 -15.18
CA ILE A 11 -19.45 -22.91 -13.93
C ILE A 11 -19.41 -21.38 -13.85
N LEU A 12 -20.25 -20.81 -13.00
CA LEU A 12 -20.20 -19.38 -12.64
C LEU A 12 -19.01 -19.18 -11.66
N PHE A 13 -17.96 -18.55 -12.13
CA PHE A 13 -16.93 -18.03 -11.25
C PHE A 13 -17.49 -16.77 -10.57
N PHE A 14 -17.75 -16.84 -9.30
CA PHE A 14 -17.98 -15.66 -8.48
C PHE A 14 -16.63 -15.02 -8.18
N VAL A 15 -16.31 -13.93 -8.85
CA VAL A 15 -15.22 -13.04 -8.45
C VAL A 15 -15.79 -12.14 -7.35
N SER A 16 -15.37 -12.35 -6.12
CA SER A 16 -15.68 -11.41 -5.03
C SER A 16 -14.81 -10.18 -5.20
N SER A 17 -15.37 -9.09 -5.72
CA SER A 17 -14.72 -7.78 -5.73
C SER A 17 -15.07 -7.04 -4.45
N ASN A 18 -14.07 -6.63 -3.67
CA ASN A 18 -14.26 -5.70 -2.58
C ASN A 18 -14.38 -4.29 -3.17
N ALA A 19 -15.52 -3.63 -2.99
CA ALA A 19 -15.74 -2.29 -3.47
C ALA A 19 -15.55 -1.28 -2.32
N GLN A 20 -14.66 -0.31 -2.51
CA GLN A 20 -14.55 0.85 -1.64
C GLN A 20 -15.46 1.97 -2.18
N ILE A 21 -16.36 2.52 -1.37
CA ILE A 21 -17.20 3.64 -1.77
C ILE A 21 -16.58 4.93 -1.23
N ILE A 22 -16.33 5.86 -2.15
CA ILE A 22 -15.91 7.22 -1.80
C ILE A 22 -17.17 8.07 -1.73
N ILE A 23 -17.39 8.67 -0.57
CA ILE A 23 -18.41 9.70 -0.39
C ILE A 23 -17.76 11.03 -0.70
N SER A 24 -18.44 11.87 -1.51
CA SER A 24 -18.04 13.25 -1.73
C SER A 24 -17.93 13.99 -0.38
N PRO A 25 -17.07 15.03 -0.25
CA PRO A 25 -17.00 15.81 0.96
C PRO A 25 -18.40 16.36 1.32
N ASP A 26 -18.66 16.43 2.62
CA ASP A 26 -19.93 16.86 3.20
C ASP A 26 -20.36 18.20 2.57
N THR A 27 -21.48 18.19 1.84
CA THR A 27 -21.97 19.36 1.12
C THR A 27 -23.36 19.72 1.64
N SER A 28 -23.48 20.88 2.28
CA SER A 28 -24.78 21.41 2.66
C SER A 28 -25.47 22.05 1.46
N VAL A 29 -26.59 21.47 1.01
CA VAL A 29 -27.38 21.99 -0.11
C VAL A 29 -28.82 22.27 0.32
N CYS A 30 -29.38 23.39 -0.16
CA CYS A 30 -30.81 23.67 0.00
C CYS A 30 -31.58 23.05 -1.17
N GLY A 31 -32.41 22.03 -0.88
CA GLY A 31 -33.25 21.36 -1.87
C GLY A 31 -32.92 19.87 -2.09
N VAL A 32 -33.48 19.29 -3.15
CA VAL A 32 -33.22 17.90 -3.50
C VAL A 32 -31.85 17.83 -4.18
N TYR A 33 -30.94 17.08 -3.57
CA TYR A 33 -29.61 16.80 -4.10
C TYR A 33 -29.52 15.35 -4.50
N ASN A 34 -29.07 15.08 -5.72
CA ASN A 34 -28.80 13.74 -6.20
C ASN A 34 -27.27 13.64 -6.42
N ASP A 35 -26.61 12.80 -5.65
CA ASP A 35 -25.22 12.45 -5.86
C ASP A 35 -25.07 11.00 -6.27
N THR A 36 -24.03 10.71 -7.03
CA THR A 36 -23.72 9.35 -7.45
C THR A 36 -22.57 8.83 -6.59
N LEU A 37 -22.89 7.85 -5.74
CA LEU A 37 -21.85 7.13 -5.00
C LEU A 37 -21.11 6.22 -5.98
N GLN A 38 -19.81 6.40 -6.10
CA GLN A 38 -18.95 5.51 -6.88
C GLN A 38 -18.30 4.49 -5.94
N ALA A 39 -18.65 3.22 -6.15
CA ALA A 39 -17.95 2.12 -5.53
C ALA A 39 -16.75 1.76 -6.40
N LEU A 40 -15.55 1.87 -5.85
CA LEU A 40 -14.32 1.48 -6.53
C LEU A 40 -13.77 0.23 -5.84
N SER A 41 -13.64 -0.85 -6.61
CA SER A 41 -13.06 -2.10 -6.11
C SER A 41 -11.55 -1.95 -5.97
N GLN A 42 -11.02 -2.32 -4.81
CA GLN A 42 -9.60 -2.64 -4.72
C GLN A 42 -9.34 -3.98 -5.39
N GLU A 43 -8.28 -4.06 -6.18
CA GLU A 43 -7.83 -5.28 -6.82
C GLU A 43 -6.86 -6.04 -5.92
N LEU A 44 -6.93 -7.37 -5.96
CA LEU A 44 -5.95 -8.21 -5.30
C LEU A 44 -4.68 -8.23 -6.14
N SER A 45 -3.52 -8.08 -5.49
CA SER A 45 -2.24 -8.13 -6.20
C SER A 45 -1.97 -9.52 -6.78
N SER A 46 -1.06 -9.58 -7.76
CA SER A 46 -0.58 -10.84 -8.35
C SER A 46 0.49 -11.56 -7.52
N ILE A 47 0.82 -11.02 -6.33
CA ILE A 47 1.79 -11.65 -5.41
C ILE A 47 1.19 -12.96 -4.91
N ASN A 48 1.92 -14.06 -5.10
CA ASN A 48 1.43 -15.40 -4.82
C ASN A 48 2.35 -16.21 -3.91
N THR A 49 3.45 -15.62 -3.49
CA THR A 49 4.42 -16.20 -2.57
C THR A 49 5.23 -15.10 -1.91
N ASP A 50 6.06 -15.49 -0.98
CA ASP A 50 7.06 -14.67 -0.31
C ASP A 50 8.17 -14.21 -1.26
N ASP A 51 8.86 -13.13 -0.90
CA ASP A 51 10.07 -12.61 -1.56
C ASP A 51 9.95 -12.34 -3.06
N ILE A 52 8.77 -11.96 -3.54
CA ILE A 52 8.53 -11.68 -4.94
C ILE A 52 7.93 -10.27 -5.14
N HIS A 53 8.25 -9.67 -6.26
CA HIS A 53 7.47 -8.55 -6.79
C HIS A 53 6.25 -9.04 -7.56
N GLY A 54 5.18 -8.24 -7.59
CA GLY A 54 4.01 -8.51 -8.41
C GLY A 54 4.40 -8.82 -9.85
N ALA A 55 3.73 -9.81 -10.46
CA ALA A 55 4.07 -10.32 -11.79
C ALA A 55 3.98 -9.28 -12.90
N VAL A 56 3.22 -8.20 -12.67
CA VAL A 56 3.02 -7.08 -13.61
C VAL A 56 3.10 -5.76 -12.87
N ALA A 57 3.53 -4.72 -13.59
CA ALA A 57 3.40 -3.35 -13.11
C ALA A 57 1.92 -2.95 -13.05
N VAL A 58 1.51 -2.26 -11.99
CA VAL A 58 0.15 -1.79 -11.80
C VAL A 58 0.03 -0.31 -12.18
N PRO A 59 -1.02 0.10 -12.92
CA PRO A 59 -1.20 1.49 -13.31
C PRO A 59 -1.64 2.33 -12.10
N LEU A 60 -1.09 3.54 -11.96
CA LEU A 60 -1.51 4.51 -10.94
C LEU A 60 -2.84 5.18 -11.29
N GLY A 61 -3.23 5.17 -12.57
CA GLY A 61 -4.39 5.88 -13.08
C GLY A 61 -4.16 7.38 -13.34
N PHE A 62 -3.02 7.91 -12.94
CA PHE A 62 -2.59 9.30 -13.15
C PHE A 62 -1.06 9.38 -13.21
N THR A 63 -0.55 10.55 -13.60
CA THR A 63 0.90 10.82 -13.53
C THR A 63 1.28 11.26 -12.13
N PHE A 64 2.26 10.61 -11.53
CA PHE A 64 2.82 10.92 -10.22
C PHE A 64 4.30 11.28 -10.37
N ASN A 65 4.74 12.41 -9.79
CA ASN A 65 6.14 12.79 -9.83
C ASN A 65 6.83 12.35 -8.53
N PHE A 66 7.87 11.53 -8.67
CA PHE A 66 8.67 11.05 -7.55
C PHE A 66 10.11 11.51 -7.74
N TYR A 67 10.62 12.33 -6.82
CA TYR A 67 11.90 13.04 -6.93
C TYR A 67 12.09 13.71 -8.31
N GLY A 68 11.03 14.39 -8.80
CA GLY A 68 11.04 15.10 -10.07
C GLY A 68 10.94 14.25 -11.33
N THR A 69 10.84 12.94 -11.21
CA THR A 69 10.62 12.03 -12.34
C THR A 69 9.17 11.57 -12.37
N ALA A 70 8.56 11.62 -13.56
CA ALA A 70 7.14 11.27 -13.76
C ALA A 70 6.95 9.77 -13.99
N TYR A 71 6.00 9.18 -13.26
CA TYR A 71 5.62 7.77 -13.34
C TYR A 71 4.11 7.61 -13.51
N ASN A 72 3.68 6.58 -14.24
CA ASN A 72 2.27 6.23 -14.43
C ASN A 72 1.94 4.83 -13.91
N SER A 73 2.94 4.09 -13.47
CA SER A 73 2.81 2.72 -12.95
C SER A 73 3.88 2.45 -11.91
N CYS A 74 3.64 1.47 -11.04
CA CYS A 74 4.61 0.96 -10.08
C CYS A 74 4.56 -0.57 -10.02
N VAL A 75 5.51 -1.18 -9.31
CA VAL A 75 5.54 -2.60 -9.00
C VAL A 75 5.39 -2.77 -7.50
N LEU A 76 4.49 -3.67 -7.08
CA LEU A 76 4.26 -3.99 -5.68
C LEU A 76 5.23 -5.05 -5.21
N SER A 77 5.73 -4.93 -3.99
CA SER A 77 6.60 -5.91 -3.33
C SER A 77 5.84 -6.74 -2.30
N ALA A 78 6.18 -8.01 -2.15
CA ALA A 78 5.76 -8.85 -1.02
C ALA A 78 6.19 -8.23 0.32
N ASN A 79 7.32 -7.50 0.35
CA ASN A 79 8.01 -7.04 1.54
C ASN A 79 7.72 -5.59 1.93
N GLY A 80 6.47 -5.11 1.72
CA GLY A 80 5.97 -3.86 2.31
C GLY A 80 6.41 -2.56 1.61
N TYR A 81 6.79 -2.60 0.34
CA TYR A 81 7.15 -1.41 -0.44
C TYR A 81 6.61 -1.45 -1.86
N ILE A 82 6.63 -0.33 -2.55
CA ILE A 82 6.45 -0.23 -4.00
C ILE A 82 7.73 0.33 -4.63
N THR A 83 7.99 -0.02 -5.89
CA THR A 83 9.07 0.57 -6.68
C THR A 83 8.56 1.07 -8.03
N PHE A 84 9.15 2.15 -8.51
CA PHE A 84 8.91 2.67 -9.85
C PHE A 84 9.87 2.09 -10.91
N ASP A 85 10.78 1.20 -10.51
CA ASP A 85 11.55 0.39 -11.46
C ASP A 85 10.69 -0.77 -11.98
N LEU A 86 10.09 -0.57 -13.15
CA LEU A 86 9.18 -1.55 -13.76
C LEU A 86 9.88 -2.84 -14.19
N THR A 87 11.22 -2.87 -14.26
CA THR A 87 11.99 -4.08 -14.59
C THR A 87 11.95 -5.10 -13.45
N GLN A 88 11.52 -4.68 -12.26
CA GLN A 88 11.37 -5.56 -11.10
C GLN A 88 10.10 -6.43 -11.14
N ALA A 89 9.18 -6.20 -12.09
CA ALA A 89 7.95 -7.00 -12.21
C ALA A 89 8.28 -8.49 -12.35
N GLY A 90 7.73 -9.30 -11.42
CA GLY A 90 7.97 -10.74 -11.33
C GLY A 90 9.37 -11.14 -10.87
N GLN A 91 10.22 -10.20 -10.48
CA GLN A 91 11.56 -10.49 -9.97
C GLN A 91 11.56 -10.73 -8.46
N TYR A 92 12.68 -11.22 -7.96
CA TYR A 92 12.92 -11.38 -6.53
C TYR A 92 12.81 -10.05 -5.79
N SER A 93 12.08 -10.03 -4.69
CA SER A 93 11.97 -8.88 -3.77
C SER A 93 12.85 -9.13 -2.55
N PRO A 94 13.86 -8.30 -2.29
CA PRO A 94 14.78 -8.52 -1.18
C PRO A 94 14.06 -8.35 0.17
N TRP A 95 14.44 -9.23 1.10
CA TRP A 95 14.01 -9.21 2.49
C TRP A 95 15.15 -8.88 3.47
N GLY A 96 16.39 -9.23 3.09
CA GLY A 96 17.55 -9.08 3.97
C GLY A 96 18.00 -7.63 4.10
N ILE A 97 17.90 -7.05 5.28
CA ILE A 97 18.33 -5.68 5.59
C ILE A 97 19.63 -5.73 6.38
N SER A 98 20.75 -5.52 5.71
CA SER A 98 22.11 -5.62 6.28
C SER A 98 22.90 -4.31 6.22
N ALA A 99 22.35 -3.28 5.56
CA ALA A 99 22.94 -1.95 5.45
C ALA A 99 21.83 -0.88 5.46
N PRO A 100 22.14 0.36 5.84
CA PRO A 100 21.16 1.43 5.78
C PRO A 100 20.86 1.83 4.32
N ILE A 101 19.64 2.31 4.08
CA ILE A 101 19.27 3.04 2.88
C ILE A 101 19.79 4.49 3.02
N PRO A 102 20.37 5.09 1.98
CA PRO A 102 20.52 4.58 0.61
C PRO A 102 21.66 3.55 0.50
N ASN A 103 21.44 2.53 -0.32
CA ASN A 103 22.44 1.50 -0.61
C ASN A 103 22.51 1.29 -2.13
N PRO A 104 23.26 2.14 -2.86
CA PRO A 104 23.25 2.18 -4.32
C PRO A 104 23.58 0.82 -4.98
N GLY A 105 22.78 0.47 -6.00
CA GLY A 105 22.90 -0.79 -6.72
C GLY A 105 22.31 -1.99 -6.01
N THR A 106 21.53 -1.75 -4.93
CA THR A 106 20.84 -2.79 -4.15
C THR A 106 19.40 -2.39 -3.92
N MET A 107 18.45 -3.24 -4.31
CA MET A 107 17.03 -3.01 -4.02
C MET A 107 16.77 -2.99 -2.51
N PRO A 108 15.77 -2.20 -2.02
CA PRO A 108 14.87 -1.33 -2.80
C PRO A 108 15.55 -0.05 -3.32
N GLU A 109 15.34 0.24 -4.60
CA GLU A 109 15.66 1.51 -5.25
C GLU A 109 14.42 2.06 -5.93
N ASN A 110 14.39 3.38 -6.17
CA ASN A 110 13.24 4.06 -6.75
C ASN A 110 11.94 3.69 -6.03
N ALA A 111 11.97 3.72 -4.69
CA ALA A 111 11.03 3.01 -3.84
C ALA A 111 10.40 3.86 -2.74
N ILE A 112 9.17 3.49 -2.39
CA ILE A 112 8.40 3.98 -1.24
C ILE A 112 8.21 2.80 -0.30
N MET A 113 8.75 2.89 0.93
CA MET A 113 8.83 1.79 1.91
C MET A 113 7.96 2.10 3.14
N ALA A 114 6.95 1.25 3.41
CA ALA A 114 5.94 1.51 4.45
C ALA A 114 5.62 0.35 5.41
N PRO A 115 6.57 -0.28 6.10
CA PRO A 115 8.01 -0.30 5.89
C PRO A 115 8.47 -1.46 4.99
N TRP A 116 9.65 -1.36 4.41
CA TRP A 116 10.37 -2.51 3.90
C TRP A 116 10.84 -3.38 5.05
N GLN A 117 10.36 -4.60 5.10
CA GLN A 117 10.70 -5.64 6.08
C GLN A 117 10.29 -7.01 5.55
N ASP A 118 10.77 -8.07 6.17
CA ASP A 118 10.45 -9.44 5.78
C ASP A 118 9.07 -9.85 6.32
N ILE A 119 8.08 -9.91 5.43
CA ILE A 119 6.71 -10.36 5.72
C ILE A 119 6.29 -11.45 4.75
N LEU A 120 5.44 -12.36 5.20
CA LEU A 120 5.09 -13.60 4.54
C LEU A 120 3.65 -13.57 3.99
N PRO A 121 3.39 -12.94 2.83
CA PRO A 121 2.09 -13.04 2.20
C PRO A 121 1.84 -14.46 1.67
N GLY A 122 0.60 -14.95 1.86
CA GLY A 122 0.17 -16.22 1.29
C GLY A 122 -0.15 -16.11 -0.20
N PRO A 123 -0.48 -17.22 -0.88
CA PRO A 123 -1.02 -17.19 -2.22
C PRO A 123 -2.44 -16.61 -2.21
N PRO A 124 -2.93 -16.02 -3.33
CA PRO A 124 -4.32 -15.58 -3.44
C PRO A 124 -5.30 -16.74 -3.16
N PRO A 125 -6.41 -16.47 -2.46
CA PRO A 125 -6.92 -15.17 -1.97
C PRO A 125 -6.37 -14.72 -0.62
N ASN A 126 -5.35 -15.37 -0.08
CA ASN A 126 -4.82 -15.12 1.27
C ASN A 126 -3.57 -14.21 1.26
N ASN A 127 -3.21 -13.62 0.12
CA ASN A 127 -2.09 -12.68 0.08
C ASN A 127 -2.37 -11.33 0.75
N ASN A 128 -3.64 -10.94 0.89
CA ASN A 128 -4.11 -9.73 1.57
C ASN A 128 -3.37 -8.42 1.15
N ILE A 129 -2.80 -8.40 -0.06
CA ILE A 129 -2.16 -7.22 -0.63
C ILE A 129 -3.08 -6.70 -1.74
N THR A 130 -3.69 -5.54 -1.49
CA THR A 130 -4.66 -4.93 -2.40
C THR A 130 -4.18 -3.57 -2.89
N PHE A 131 -4.63 -3.16 -4.07
CA PHE A 131 -4.34 -1.86 -4.63
C PHE A 131 -5.52 -1.33 -5.44
N GLY A 132 -5.54 -0.03 -5.67
CA GLY A 132 -6.57 0.59 -6.52
C GLY A 132 -6.47 2.10 -6.55
N THR A 133 -7.10 2.69 -7.57
CA THR A 133 -7.18 4.14 -7.73
C THR A 133 -8.60 4.60 -7.50
N THR A 134 -8.77 5.59 -6.65
CA THR A 134 -10.05 6.14 -6.23
C THR A 134 -10.13 7.64 -6.52
N GLY A 135 -11.33 8.20 -6.53
CA GLY A 135 -11.57 9.63 -6.79
C GLY A 135 -11.67 9.97 -8.26
N LEU A 136 -11.90 11.26 -8.52
CA LEU A 136 -12.01 11.83 -9.87
C LEU A 136 -10.86 12.78 -10.13
N ALA A 137 -10.37 12.83 -11.37
CA ALA A 137 -9.37 13.81 -11.77
C ALA A 137 -9.86 15.25 -11.47
N PRO A 138 -9.01 16.14 -10.94
CA PRO A 138 -7.58 15.97 -10.71
C PRO A 138 -7.21 15.54 -9.27
N ASN A 139 -8.10 14.88 -8.53
CA ASN A 139 -7.93 14.54 -7.12
C ASN A 139 -7.95 13.02 -6.86
N ARG A 140 -7.45 12.22 -7.82
CA ARG A 140 -7.36 10.77 -7.67
C ARG A 140 -6.30 10.38 -6.63
N ARG A 141 -6.51 9.21 -6.05
CA ARG A 141 -5.59 8.62 -5.08
C ARG A 141 -5.33 7.17 -5.46
N PHE A 142 -4.07 6.80 -5.60
CA PHE A 142 -3.66 5.41 -5.71
C PHE A 142 -3.31 4.90 -4.34
N THR A 143 -3.90 3.78 -3.95
CA THR A 143 -3.70 3.17 -2.63
C THR A 143 -3.18 1.76 -2.81
N VAL A 144 -2.20 1.37 -2.01
CA VAL A 144 -1.79 -0.03 -1.82
C VAL A 144 -1.78 -0.37 -0.34
N THR A 145 -2.31 -1.54 0.01
CA THR A 145 -2.48 -1.99 1.39
C THR A 145 -1.91 -3.39 1.54
N TRP A 146 -1.07 -3.58 2.55
CA TRP A 146 -0.68 -4.87 3.11
C TRP A 146 -1.50 -5.05 4.38
N CYS A 147 -2.40 -6.04 4.41
CA CYS A 147 -3.35 -6.21 5.50
C CYS A 147 -3.17 -7.54 6.21
N GLU A 148 -2.88 -7.48 7.52
CA GLU A 148 -2.72 -8.68 8.37
C GLU A 148 -1.75 -9.71 7.77
N ILE A 149 -0.64 -9.23 7.19
CA ILE A 149 0.41 -10.09 6.65
C ILE A 149 1.28 -10.60 7.79
N PRO A 150 1.45 -11.92 7.97
CA PRO A 150 2.35 -12.46 8.98
C PRO A 150 3.79 -11.98 8.79
N MET A 151 4.48 -11.69 9.90
CA MET A 151 5.93 -11.50 9.87
C MET A 151 6.61 -12.83 9.52
N PHE A 152 7.63 -12.82 8.68
CA PHE A 152 8.42 -14.02 8.44
C PHE A 152 9.07 -14.49 9.76
N SER A 153 9.01 -15.80 10.04
CA SER A 153 9.53 -16.40 11.28
C SER A 153 8.77 -16.06 12.59
N CYS A 154 7.92 -15.02 12.63
CA CYS A 154 7.05 -14.67 13.76
C CYS A 154 5.59 -14.62 13.28
N THR A 155 5.08 -15.73 12.77
CA THR A 155 3.82 -15.77 11.98
C THR A 155 2.54 -15.46 12.76
N GLN A 156 2.59 -15.40 14.10
CA GLN A 156 1.48 -14.91 14.93
C GLN A 156 1.43 -13.38 15.01
N ASP A 157 2.49 -12.69 14.62
CA ASP A 157 2.60 -11.24 14.62
C ASP A 157 2.25 -10.73 13.22
N LEU A 158 1.15 -9.99 13.13
CA LEU A 158 0.59 -9.53 11.86
C LEU A 158 0.95 -8.07 11.59
N HIS A 159 1.43 -7.81 10.39
CA HIS A 159 1.73 -6.47 9.90
C HIS A 159 0.57 -5.91 9.07
N THR A 160 0.22 -4.63 9.30
CA THR A 160 -0.75 -3.91 8.49
C THR A 160 -0.27 -2.49 8.20
N SER A 161 -0.11 -2.19 6.91
CA SER A 161 0.29 -0.86 6.44
C SER A 161 -0.36 -0.47 5.12
N GLN A 162 -0.30 0.82 4.82
CA GLN A 162 -0.87 1.39 3.60
C GLN A 162 -0.01 2.53 3.07
N ILE A 163 0.12 2.62 1.75
CA ILE A 163 0.67 3.76 1.01
C ILE A 163 -0.44 4.40 0.20
N ILE A 164 -0.53 5.73 0.21
CA ILE A 164 -1.45 6.50 -0.63
C ILE A 164 -0.64 7.54 -1.41
N LEU A 165 -0.79 7.53 -2.75
CA LEU A 165 -0.23 8.53 -3.65
C LEU A 165 -1.33 9.48 -4.12
N TYR A 166 -1.08 10.77 -4.10
CA TYR A 166 -2.06 11.81 -4.44
C TYR A 166 -1.78 12.45 -5.79
N GLU A 167 -2.78 12.42 -6.69
CA GLU A 167 -2.72 13.13 -7.98
C GLU A 167 -2.51 14.63 -7.78
N GLY A 168 -1.70 15.24 -8.62
CA GLY A 168 -1.50 16.69 -8.73
C GLY A 168 -0.67 17.34 -7.62
N SER A 169 -0.70 16.81 -6.40
CA SER A 169 0.14 17.29 -5.30
C SER A 169 1.43 16.50 -5.16
N ASP A 170 1.50 15.30 -5.73
CA ASP A 170 2.60 14.34 -5.60
C ASP A 170 2.94 14.01 -4.12
N LYS A 171 1.99 14.27 -3.22
CA LYS A 171 2.08 13.94 -1.80
C LYS A 171 1.98 12.43 -1.63
N ILE A 172 2.69 11.90 -0.63
CA ILE A 172 2.59 10.50 -0.20
C ILE A 172 2.08 10.48 1.23
N GLU A 173 1.16 9.60 1.55
CA GLU A 173 0.83 9.25 2.91
C GLU A 173 1.14 7.78 3.18
N MET A 174 1.61 7.50 4.39
CA MET A 174 1.84 6.15 4.90
C MET A 174 1.10 5.98 6.22
N PHE A 175 0.32 4.91 6.33
CA PHE A 175 -0.34 4.53 7.57
C PHE A 175 0.16 3.19 8.04
N LEU A 176 0.49 3.10 9.32
CA LEU A 176 0.90 1.88 10.00
C LEU A 176 -0.15 1.57 11.06
N GLN A 177 -1.01 0.58 10.84
CA GLN A 177 -1.94 0.10 11.85
C GLN A 177 -1.19 -0.73 12.88
N ASP A 178 -0.35 -1.64 12.39
CA ASP A 178 0.50 -2.47 13.24
C ASP A 178 1.80 -2.86 12.52
N LYS A 179 2.91 -2.56 13.17
CA LYS A 179 4.24 -2.96 12.77
C LYS A 179 4.92 -3.64 13.97
N PRO A 180 4.77 -4.96 14.10
CA PRO A 180 5.41 -5.71 15.17
C PRO A 180 6.92 -5.85 14.97
N LEU A 181 7.63 -6.32 16.00
CA LEU A 181 9.05 -6.57 15.97
C LEU A 181 9.32 -8.09 16.03
N CYS A 182 9.86 -8.65 14.96
CA CYS A 182 10.38 -10.02 14.95
C CYS A 182 11.89 -10.01 15.19
N ALA A 183 12.32 -9.84 16.45
CA ALA A 183 13.73 -9.66 16.80
C ALA A 183 14.61 -10.91 16.53
N THR A 184 13.99 -12.09 16.43
CA THR A 184 14.69 -13.36 16.16
C THR A 184 15.01 -13.57 14.69
N TRP A 185 14.48 -12.75 13.81
CA TRP A 185 14.69 -12.83 12.37
C TRP A 185 15.17 -11.50 11.82
N ASN A 186 16.16 -11.53 10.92
CA ASN A 186 16.75 -10.35 10.26
C ASN A 186 17.11 -9.21 11.23
N GLY A 187 17.44 -9.54 12.49
CA GLY A 187 17.67 -8.57 13.56
C GLY A 187 16.51 -7.64 13.87
N GLY A 188 15.28 -7.96 13.43
CA GLY A 188 14.10 -7.09 13.55
C GLY A 188 14.19 -5.82 12.71
N ALA A 189 15.10 -5.79 11.72
CA ALA A 189 15.32 -4.62 10.87
C ALA A 189 14.11 -4.30 10.00
N ALA A 190 13.83 -3.00 9.86
CA ALA A 190 12.80 -2.46 8.97
C ALA A 190 13.15 -1.03 8.58
N VAL A 191 12.80 -0.62 7.36
CA VAL A 191 13.06 0.73 6.84
C VAL A 191 11.76 1.42 6.47
N GLN A 192 11.55 2.65 6.96
CA GLN A 192 10.39 3.47 6.58
C GLN A 192 10.86 4.78 5.95
N GLY A 193 10.54 4.96 4.66
CA GLY A 193 10.96 6.16 3.94
C GLY A 193 10.93 6.01 2.43
N LEU A 194 11.65 6.89 1.78
CA LEU A 194 11.73 7.05 0.33
C LEU A 194 13.18 6.98 -0.15
N VAL A 195 13.39 6.47 -1.36
CA VAL A 195 14.69 6.50 -2.05
C VAL A 195 14.47 6.65 -3.56
N ASP A 196 15.24 7.53 -4.21
CA ASP A 196 15.16 7.76 -5.65
C ASP A 196 15.82 6.64 -6.48
N ALA A 197 15.70 6.74 -7.81
CA ALA A 197 16.26 5.77 -8.77
C ALA A 197 17.79 5.69 -8.78
N THR A 198 18.46 6.67 -8.19
CA THR A 198 19.93 6.74 -8.15
C THR A 198 20.51 6.50 -6.78
N SER A 199 19.65 6.29 -5.78
CA SER A 199 20.01 6.23 -4.36
C SER A 199 20.79 7.46 -3.88
N THR A 200 20.59 8.61 -4.55
CA THR A 200 21.21 9.88 -4.19
C THR A 200 20.32 10.70 -3.26
N ASN A 201 19.02 10.74 -3.55
CA ASN A 201 18.03 11.42 -2.75
C ASN A 201 17.22 10.37 -1.97
N PHE A 202 17.05 10.62 -0.69
CA PHE A 202 16.30 9.74 0.19
C PHE A 202 15.75 10.54 1.38
N ASP A 203 14.61 10.10 1.89
CA ASP A 203 13.94 10.71 3.03
C ASP A 203 13.44 9.59 3.96
N ILE A 204 14.03 9.48 5.15
CA ILE A 204 13.75 8.42 6.13
C ILE A 204 13.01 9.01 7.32
N VAL A 205 11.95 8.34 7.77
CA VAL A 205 11.19 8.73 8.96
C VAL A 205 12.08 8.65 10.19
N ASN A 206 12.10 9.70 11.00
CA ASN A 206 12.69 9.64 12.35
C ASN A 206 11.67 9.03 13.31
N ASP A 207 12.08 7.99 14.04
CA ASP A 207 11.22 7.38 15.05
C ASP A 207 10.87 8.41 16.14
N PRO A 208 9.58 8.62 16.43
CA PRO A 208 9.14 9.70 17.34
C PRO A 208 9.50 9.43 18.79
N VAL A 209 9.80 8.19 19.17
CA VAL A 209 10.16 7.79 20.53
C VAL A 209 11.66 7.70 20.69
N LEU A 210 12.35 7.09 19.71
CA LEU A 210 13.78 6.82 19.78
C LEU A 210 14.63 7.99 19.22
N GLY A 211 14.02 8.89 18.43
CA GLY A 211 14.69 10.05 17.83
C GLY A 211 15.77 9.69 16.81
N GLN A 212 15.72 8.48 16.23
CA GLN A 212 16.67 7.97 15.24
C GLN A 212 15.96 7.61 13.95
N PRO A 213 16.63 7.64 12.79
CA PRO A 213 16.02 7.21 11.52
C PRO A 213 15.54 5.75 11.59
N ARG A 214 14.31 5.48 11.14
CA ARG A 214 13.77 4.13 10.96
C ARG A 214 14.46 3.43 9.79
N ASN A 215 15.72 3.10 10.02
CA ASN A 215 16.66 2.53 9.06
C ASN A 215 17.55 1.51 9.76
N PHE A 216 18.25 0.65 9.01
CA PHE A 216 19.22 -0.26 9.60
C PHE A 216 20.27 0.50 10.44
N PRO A 217 20.66 0.00 11.62
CA PRO A 217 20.23 -1.24 12.30
C PRO A 217 19.10 -1.03 13.34
N LEU A 218 18.33 0.06 13.27
CA LEU A 218 17.31 0.37 14.28
C LEU A 218 16.22 -0.71 14.33
N GLN A 219 15.90 -1.17 15.53
CA GLN A 219 14.73 -1.97 15.84
C GLN A 219 13.63 -1.05 16.36
N TRP A 220 12.43 -1.15 15.79
CA TRP A 220 11.32 -0.29 16.15
C TRP A 220 9.97 -0.98 15.94
N THR A 221 8.95 -0.50 16.63
CA THR A 221 7.55 -0.89 16.48
C THR A 221 6.70 0.35 16.22
N ALA A 222 5.54 0.17 15.61
CA ALA A 222 4.57 1.24 15.43
C ALA A 222 3.15 0.68 15.53
N THR A 223 2.24 1.48 16.10
CA THR A 223 0.81 1.17 16.19
C THR A 223 0.02 2.44 15.99
N ASN A 224 -0.91 2.44 15.02
CA ASN A 224 -1.78 3.57 14.71
C ASN A 224 -1.01 4.88 14.42
N GLU A 225 -0.05 4.81 13.53
CA GLU A 225 0.72 5.97 13.08
C GLU A 225 0.36 6.38 11.65
N GLY A 226 0.37 7.70 11.41
CA GLY A 226 0.23 8.32 10.08
C GLY A 226 1.41 9.25 9.80
N TRP A 227 1.91 9.20 8.58
CA TRP A 227 3.01 10.02 8.09
C TRP A 227 2.67 10.59 6.73
N GLU A 228 2.99 11.87 6.50
CA GLU A 228 2.91 12.48 5.17
C GLU A 228 4.29 12.91 4.70
N PHE A 229 4.50 12.80 3.40
CA PHE A 229 5.69 13.25 2.70
C PHE A 229 5.23 14.25 1.64
N ILE A 230 5.62 15.50 1.82
CA ILE A 230 5.28 16.61 0.91
C ILE A 230 6.51 16.93 0.07
N PRO A 231 6.42 16.92 -1.28
CA PRO A 231 7.57 17.25 -2.13
C PRO A 231 8.16 18.62 -1.78
N ASN A 232 9.46 18.67 -1.61
CA ASN A 232 10.23 19.88 -1.41
C ASN A 232 11.23 20.06 -2.56
N GLY A 233 10.73 20.58 -3.69
CA GLY A 233 11.45 20.54 -4.95
C GLY A 233 11.51 19.15 -5.57
N THR A 234 12.65 18.82 -6.19
CA THR A 234 12.83 17.53 -6.91
C THR A 234 13.83 16.58 -6.25
N THR A 235 14.33 16.92 -5.06
CA THR A 235 15.43 16.19 -4.42
C THR A 235 15.14 15.78 -2.98
N SER A 236 14.03 16.23 -2.39
CA SER A 236 13.67 15.89 -1.01
C SER A 236 12.18 15.97 -0.76
N TYR A 237 11.76 15.41 0.38
CA TYR A 237 10.41 15.52 0.92
C TYR A 237 10.45 16.08 2.35
N THR A 238 9.47 16.91 2.68
CA THR A 238 9.21 17.28 4.08
C THR A 238 8.37 16.19 4.71
N ILE A 239 8.83 15.61 5.81
CA ILE A 239 8.15 14.52 6.53
C ILE A 239 7.45 15.10 7.75
N ASN A 240 6.15 14.85 7.87
CA ASN A 240 5.36 15.21 9.04
C ASN A 240 4.60 13.99 9.58
N GLN A 241 4.50 13.90 10.91
CA GLN A 241 3.56 12.96 11.51
C GLN A 241 2.15 13.56 11.42
N ILE A 242 1.18 12.74 11.00
CA ILE A 242 -0.23 13.12 10.86
C ILE A 242 -1.11 12.20 11.70
N THR A 243 -2.37 12.60 11.88
CA THR A 243 -3.36 11.75 12.57
C THR A 243 -3.54 10.44 11.80
N TYR A 244 -3.45 9.34 12.52
CA TYR A 244 -3.71 8.02 11.96
C TYR A 244 -5.15 7.92 11.46
N VAL A 245 -5.32 7.39 10.25
CA VAL A 245 -6.62 7.02 9.70
C VAL A 245 -6.69 5.49 9.64
N PRO A 246 -7.71 4.85 10.23
CA PRO A 246 -7.82 3.40 10.25
C PRO A 246 -7.80 2.80 8.85
N ILE A 247 -6.96 1.78 8.66
CA ILE A 247 -6.89 0.99 7.44
C ILE A 247 -8.06 0.02 7.46
N ILE A 248 -9.08 0.29 6.63
CA ILE A 248 -10.25 -0.57 6.53
C ILE A 248 -9.97 -1.62 5.46
N ALA A 249 -9.62 -2.81 5.89
CA ALA A 249 -9.49 -3.97 5.01
C ALA A 249 -10.85 -4.66 4.85
N GLY A 250 -11.40 -4.59 3.67
CA GLY A 250 -12.42 -5.55 3.21
C GLY A 250 -13.85 -5.42 3.71
N THR A 251 -14.17 -4.55 4.68
CA THR A 251 -15.56 -4.27 5.05
C THR A 251 -15.82 -2.78 5.03
N ASN A 252 -16.61 -2.33 4.06
CA ASN A 252 -17.06 -0.94 4.05
C ASN A 252 -18.04 -0.74 5.20
N VAL A 253 -17.71 0.19 6.10
CA VAL A 253 -18.62 0.65 7.14
C VAL A 253 -19.16 2.01 6.72
N TRP A 254 -20.47 2.09 6.52
CA TRP A 254 -21.17 3.32 6.18
C TRP A 254 -21.52 4.04 7.46
N THR A 255 -21.16 5.30 7.58
CA THR A 255 -21.56 6.13 8.72
C THR A 255 -22.28 7.39 8.25
N ASP A 256 -23.21 7.90 9.08
CA ASP A 256 -23.74 9.25 8.91
C ASP A 256 -22.73 10.31 9.40
N ALA A 257 -23.08 11.59 9.24
CA ALA A 257 -22.25 12.72 9.68
C ALA A 257 -21.97 12.73 11.21
N ASN A 258 -22.70 11.95 12.01
CA ASN A 258 -22.52 11.83 13.45
C ASN A 258 -21.70 10.59 13.84
N GLY A 259 -21.23 9.81 12.84
CA GLY A 259 -20.46 8.58 13.06
C GLY A 259 -21.31 7.35 13.36
N ASN A 260 -22.65 7.40 13.21
CA ASN A 260 -23.50 6.23 13.38
C ASN A 260 -23.37 5.32 12.16
N ILE A 261 -23.17 4.02 12.40
CA ILE A 261 -23.07 3.02 11.33
C ILE A 261 -24.40 2.90 10.60
N LEU A 262 -24.41 3.20 9.31
CA LEU A 262 -25.57 3.06 8.41
C LEU A 262 -25.65 1.67 7.77
N GLY A 263 -24.51 0.98 7.68
CA GLY A 263 -24.41 -0.35 7.12
C GLY A 263 -22.97 -0.85 7.03
N THR A 264 -22.85 -2.14 6.77
CA THR A 264 -21.59 -2.81 6.43
C THR A 264 -21.84 -3.65 5.19
N GLY A 265 -20.92 -3.66 4.26
CA GLY A 265 -21.07 -4.49 3.07
C GLY A 265 -19.97 -4.25 2.04
N PRO A 266 -19.92 -5.14 1.05
CA PRO A 266 -19.01 -4.98 -0.07
C PRO A 266 -19.33 -3.74 -0.89
#